data_9f49b86d8cf0ef8fb9585651ce19cdf0
#
_entry.id   9f49b86d8cf0ef8fb9585651ce19cdf0
#
_cell.length_a   1.000
_cell.length_b   1.000
_cell.length_c   1.000
_cell.angle_alpha   90.00
_cell.angle_beta   90.00
_cell.angle_gamma   90.00
#
_symmetry.space_group_name_H-M   'P 1'
#
loop_
_entity.id
_entity.type
_entity.pdbx_description
1 polymer ?
#
loop_
_entity_poly.entity_id
_entity_poly.type
_entity_poly.pdbx_seq_one_letter_code
_entity_poly.pdbx_strand_id
1 'polypeptide(L)'
;MTLFPAIGLAPLRLLAIVLFAAVVPCVLMTAPAVATQYALQLGLGPARIGQLFSVELAAMSLATLPAYYWQSRWDWRQVARGAALLFIGANLASAFSDQYVTLMALRALSALAGGSLMVVCIASAAQSPQADRVYGLWVSGQLILGAVGLWVLPPLFANYGLKALYLGLAMLMVLCLPLAGAFSAGKASNGRHAVSPPTGQGWLPGLCGLFAVLVFYAGLSAVWTFIGSVAADSAIEPADSGRILSIATLLGIAGSLCATLIGPRWPRNRLLGLGLGLMTAAICLLLDAPSLLRFAGAALLFKFCWTFVLPFILACLADLDRHGRLMNSANLVIGGGLALGPAIAGPVLETGLGMRSVLIGSACCLLLAFTALMITRRCRFLVTTGVHP
;
A
#
# COMPACT_ATOMS: atom_id res chain seq x y z
N MET A 1 -26.40 19.43 7.46
CA MET A 1 -25.71 19.20 8.74
C MET A 1 -24.25 18.90 8.42
N THR A 2 -23.35 19.87 8.64
CA THR A 2 -21.98 19.89 8.09
C THR A 2 -21.04 19.03 8.93
N LEU A 3 -20.55 17.92 8.36
CA LEU A 3 -19.50 17.06 8.91
C LEU A 3 -18.12 17.76 9.07
N PHE A 4 -17.97 18.95 8.50
CA PHE A 4 -16.68 19.62 8.36
C PHE A 4 -16.10 20.38 9.56
N PRO A 5 -16.88 20.95 10.50
CA PRO A 5 -16.28 21.72 11.59
C PRO A 5 -15.52 20.88 12.62
N ALA A 6 -15.80 19.57 12.69
CA ALA A 6 -15.17 18.70 13.68
C ALA A 6 -13.72 18.27 13.34
N ILE A 7 -13.31 18.36 12.05
CA ILE A 7 -11.98 17.89 11.59
C ILE A 7 -10.88 18.92 11.86
N GLY A 8 -11.23 20.20 12.10
CA GLY A 8 -10.26 21.27 12.43
C GLY A 8 -9.29 21.64 11.31
N LEU A 9 -9.52 21.14 10.08
CA LEU A 9 -8.78 21.49 8.87
C LEU A 9 -9.67 22.32 7.93
N ALA A 10 -9.04 23.27 7.22
CA ALA A 10 -9.73 23.95 6.11
C ALA A 10 -10.21 22.92 5.08
N PRO A 11 -11.45 23.04 4.53
CA PRO A 11 -12.01 22.06 3.59
C PRO A 11 -11.12 21.78 2.37
N LEU A 12 -10.48 22.82 1.81
CA LEU A 12 -9.54 22.69 0.69
C LEU A 12 -8.30 21.86 1.06
N ARG A 13 -7.82 21.97 2.30
CA ARG A 13 -6.66 21.20 2.78
C ARG A 13 -7.02 19.74 2.97
N LEU A 14 -8.19 19.44 3.51
CA LEU A 14 -8.69 18.07 3.62
C LEU A 14 -8.84 17.45 2.23
N LEU A 15 -9.45 18.19 1.28
CA LEU A 15 -9.58 17.75 -0.11
C LEU A 15 -8.22 17.50 -0.76
N ALA A 16 -7.24 18.38 -0.55
CA ALA A 16 -5.87 18.19 -1.03
C ALA A 16 -5.27 16.88 -0.49
N ILE A 17 -5.33 16.65 0.83
CA ILE A 17 -4.80 15.43 1.45
C ILE A 17 -5.43 14.19 0.81
N VAL A 18 -6.75 14.15 0.70
CA VAL A 18 -7.48 12.97 0.19
C VAL A 18 -7.14 12.71 -1.28
N LEU A 19 -7.15 13.74 -2.11
CA LEU A 19 -6.93 13.58 -3.55
C LEU A 19 -5.47 13.24 -3.89
N PHE A 20 -4.49 13.95 -3.32
CA PHE A 20 -3.08 13.59 -3.54
C PHE A 20 -2.79 12.18 -3.05
N ALA A 21 -3.27 11.83 -1.86
CA ALA A 21 -3.07 10.53 -1.28
C ALA A 21 -3.81 9.41 -2.05
N ALA A 22 -4.88 9.70 -2.78
CA ALA A 22 -5.55 8.75 -3.64
C ALA A 22 -4.79 8.53 -4.97
N VAL A 23 -4.30 9.61 -5.59
CA VAL A 23 -3.65 9.54 -6.91
C VAL A 23 -2.27 8.87 -6.85
N VAL A 24 -1.47 9.19 -5.83
CA VAL A 24 -0.08 8.69 -5.73
C VAL A 24 0.03 7.17 -5.76
N PRO A 25 -0.69 6.38 -4.95
CA PRO A 25 -0.59 4.92 -4.95
C PRO A 25 -1.48 4.24 -5.99
N CYS A 26 -2.03 4.97 -6.96
CA CYS A 26 -2.97 4.42 -7.93
C CYS A 26 -2.38 3.25 -8.73
N VAL A 27 -1.08 3.29 -9.07
CA VAL A 27 -0.40 2.17 -9.75
C VAL A 27 -0.39 0.92 -8.88
N LEU A 28 -0.12 1.03 -7.57
CA LEU A 28 -0.21 -0.09 -6.64
C LEU A 28 -1.66 -0.61 -6.53
N MET A 29 -2.63 0.28 -6.45
CA MET A 29 -4.05 -0.11 -6.35
C MET A 29 -4.55 -0.82 -7.61
N THR A 30 -4.03 -0.46 -8.78
CA THR A 30 -4.38 -1.04 -10.08
C THR A 30 -3.34 -2.04 -10.59
N ALA A 31 -2.38 -2.45 -9.75
CA ALA A 31 -1.27 -3.31 -10.12
C ALA A 31 -1.66 -4.56 -10.92
N PRO A 32 -2.75 -5.29 -10.61
CA PRO A 32 -3.15 -6.45 -11.41
C PRO A 32 -3.40 -6.14 -12.89
N ALA A 33 -4.13 -5.05 -13.16
CA ALA A 33 -4.42 -4.65 -14.54
C ALA A 33 -3.18 -4.13 -15.27
N VAL A 34 -2.34 -3.37 -14.55
CA VAL A 34 -1.08 -2.80 -15.09
C VAL A 34 -0.06 -3.90 -15.37
N ALA A 35 0.10 -4.88 -14.48
CA ALA A 35 1.01 -6.01 -14.68
C ALA A 35 0.61 -6.83 -15.92
N THR A 36 -0.68 -7.13 -16.07
CA THR A 36 -1.21 -7.80 -17.26
C THR A 36 -0.92 -6.99 -18.53
N GLN A 37 -1.11 -5.66 -18.48
CA GLN A 37 -0.85 -4.81 -19.64
C GLN A 37 0.65 -4.70 -19.98
N TYR A 38 1.55 -4.71 -19.01
CA TYR A 38 2.99 -4.79 -19.25
C TYR A 38 3.37 -6.08 -19.99
N ALA A 39 2.78 -7.21 -19.60
CA ALA A 39 3.01 -8.47 -20.30
C ALA A 39 2.47 -8.44 -21.74
N LEU A 40 1.25 -7.97 -21.93
CA LEU A 40 0.59 -7.98 -23.25
C LEU A 40 1.20 -6.98 -24.25
N GLN A 41 1.50 -5.76 -23.80
CA GLN A 41 1.91 -4.68 -24.70
C GLN A 41 3.42 -4.61 -24.89
N LEU A 42 4.20 -4.81 -23.83
CA LEU A 42 5.67 -4.70 -23.88
C LEU A 42 6.37 -6.06 -23.95
N GLY A 43 5.62 -7.16 -23.90
CA GLY A 43 6.16 -8.51 -23.88
C GLY A 43 7.09 -8.79 -22.70
N LEU A 44 6.88 -8.09 -21.58
CA LEU A 44 7.72 -8.24 -20.39
C LEU A 44 7.42 -9.55 -19.69
N GLY A 45 8.49 -10.31 -19.39
CA GLY A 45 8.39 -11.44 -18.49
C GLY A 45 8.08 -11.05 -17.05
N PRO A 46 7.59 -11.99 -16.24
CA PRO A 46 7.20 -11.73 -14.84
C PRO A 46 8.31 -11.10 -13.98
N ALA A 47 9.58 -11.48 -14.19
CA ALA A 47 10.71 -10.90 -13.45
C ALA A 47 10.87 -9.41 -13.73
N ARG A 48 10.78 -8.98 -14.99
CA ARG A 48 10.86 -7.57 -15.35
C ARG A 48 9.66 -6.77 -14.85
N ILE A 49 8.46 -7.35 -14.87
CA ILE A 49 7.26 -6.75 -14.29
C ILE A 49 7.44 -6.58 -12.77
N GLY A 50 7.90 -7.64 -12.09
CA GLY A 50 8.20 -7.60 -10.67
C GLY A 50 9.23 -6.52 -10.31
N GLN A 51 10.30 -6.37 -11.12
CA GLN A 51 11.31 -5.33 -10.93
C GLN A 51 10.74 -3.92 -11.09
N LEU A 52 9.86 -3.66 -12.08
CA LEU A 52 9.20 -2.35 -12.25
C LEU A 52 8.40 -1.97 -11.01
N PHE A 53 7.53 -2.85 -10.53
CA PHE A 53 6.74 -2.60 -9.31
C PHE A 53 7.64 -2.44 -8.08
N SER A 54 8.68 -3.28 -7.96
CA SER A 54 9.63 -3.21 -6.87
C SER A 54 10.35 -1.87 -6.80
N VAL A 55 10.89 -1.41 -7.92
CA VAL A 55 11.60 -0.12 -8.02
C VAL A 55 10.64 1.03 -7.70
N GLU A 56 9.43 1.00 -8.23
CA GLU A 56 8.42 2.02 -7.99
C GLU A 56 8.02 2.08 -6.51
N LEU A 57 7.71 0.95 -5.89
CA LEU A 57 7.30 0.89 -4.47
C LEU A 57 8.46 1.20 -3.51
N ALA A 58 9.67 0.72 -3.84
CA ALA A 58 10.87 1.07 -3.07
C ALA A 58 11.18 2.57 -3.16
N ALA A 59 11.13 3.16 -4.35
CA ALA A 59 11.38 4.58 -4.56
C ALA A 59 10.36 5.45 -3.80
N MET A 60 9.08 5.09 -3.83
CA MET A 60 8.03 5.78 -3.07
C MET A 60 8.32 5.75 -1.57
N SER A 61 8.75 4.61 -1.04
CA SER A 61 9.10 4.46 0.38
C SER A 61 10.38 5.20 0.74
N LEU A 62 11.42 5.11 -0.10
CA LEU A 62 12.71 5.78 0.10
C LEU A 62 12.60 7.31 0.08
N ALA A 63 11.55 7.88 -0.54
CA ALA A 63 11.28 9.31 -0.50
C ALA A 63 11.12 9.86 0.93
N THR A 64 10.81 9.02 1.91
CA THR A 64 10.75 9.40 3.32
C THR A 64 12.12 9.79 3.89
N LEU A 65 13.22 9.25 3.36
CA LEU A 65 14.56 9.55 3.86
C LEU A 65 14.98 11.01 3.63
N PRO A 66 14.93 11.56 2.39
CA PRO A 66 15.21 12.98 2.19
C PRO A 66 14.16 13.88 2.85
N ALA A 67 12.96 13.36 3.13
CA ALA A 67 11.91 14.13 3.80
C ALA A 67 12.31 14.56 5.22
N TYR A 68 13.07 13.77 5.96
CA TYR A 68 13.63 14.18 7.26
C TYR A 68 14.43 15.48 7.19
N TYR A 69 15.07 15.73 6.04
CA TYR A 69 15.85 16.95 5.84
C TYR A 69 15.00 18.15 5.44
N TRP A 70 14.14 17.99 4.41
CA TRP A 70 13.42 19.13 3.84
C TRP A 70 12.16 19.50 4.63
N GLN A 71 11.54 18.56 5.37
CA GLN A 71 10.27 18.77 6.07
C GLN A 71 10.32 19.89 7.11
N SER A 72 11.48 20.11 7.76
CA SER A 72 11.71 21.18 8.71
C SER A 72 12.26 22.49 8.09
N ARG A 73 12.68 22.44 6.82
CA ARG A 73 13.42 23.54 6.18
C ARG A 73 12.65 24.23 5.07
N TRP A 74 11.84 23.48 4.31
CA TRP A 74 11.17 23.97 3.12
C TRP A 74 9.67 24.17 3.36
N ASP A 75 9.08 25.08 2.57
CA ASP A 75 7.62 25.28 2.56
C ASP A 75 6.94 24.07 1.91
N TRP A 76 6.02 23.44 2.62
CA TRP A 76 5.31 22.26 2.16
C TRP A 76 4.49 22.50 0.88
N ARG A 77 4.05 23.74 0.65
CA ARG A 77 3.36 24.13 -0.62
C ARG A 77 4.32 24.03 -1.80
N GLN A 78 5.57 24.51 -1.61
CA GLN A 78 6.58 24.46 -2.68
C GLN A 78 7.01 23.03 -2.95
N VAL A 79 7.21 22.22 -1.92
CA VAL A 79 7.50 20.79 -2.05
C VAL A 79 6.37 20.07 -2.78
N ALA A 80 5.11 20.31 -2.38
CA ALA A 80 3.97 19.67 -3.01
C ALA A 80 3.84 20.06 -4.50
N ARG A 81 4.04 21.34 -4.84
CA ARG A 81 4.03 21.79 -6.25
C ARG A 81 5.15 21.18 -7.06
N GLY A 82 6.38 21.23 -6.56
CA GLY A 82 7.56 20.67 -7.24
C GLY A 82 7.43 19.16 -7.44
N ALA A 83 7.00 18.43 -6.41
CA ALA A 83 6.78 16.99 -6.49
C ALA A 83 5.61 16.64 -7.45
N ALA A 84 4.51 17.40 -7.43
CA ALA A 84 3.39 17.20 -8.37
C ALA A 84 3.83 17.44 -9.83
N LEU A 85 4.60 18.50 -10.10
CA LEU A 85 5.13 18.77 -11.43
C LEU A 85 6.09 17.69 -11.90
N LEU A 86 6.97 17.19 -11.01
CA LEU A 86 7.87 16.08 -11.31
C LEU A 86 7.09 14.78 -11.59
N PHE A 87 6.04 14.50 -10.81
CA PHE A 87 5.15 13.37 -11.05
C PHE A 87 4.47 13.46 -12.42
N ILE A 88 3.94 14.64 -12.77
CA ILE A 88 3.32 14.89 -14.07
C ILE A 88 4.33 14.65 -15.19
N GLY A 89 5.50 15.27 -15.13
CA GLY A 89 6.54 15.15 -16.15
C GLY A 89 7.02 13.70 -16.33
N ALA A 90 7.25 12.98 -15.24
CA ALA A 90 7.66 11.58 -15.26
C ALA A 90 6.56 10.68 -15.87
N ASN A 91 5.28 10.92 -15.57
CA ASN A 91 4.18 10.17 -16.17
C ASN A 91 3.98 10.51 -17.65
N LEU A 92 4.07 11.79 -18.04
CA LEU A 92 4.02 12.18 -19.45
C LEU A 92 5.16 11.53 -20.24
N ALA A 93 6.39 11.56 -19.73
CA ALA A 93 7.53 10.90 -20.38
C ALA A 93 7.34 9.37 -20.45
N SER A 94 6.76 8.75 -19.43
CA SER A 94 6.47 7.30 -19.43
C SER A 94 5.45 6.90 -20.51
N ALA A 95 4.50 7.79 -20.84
CA ALA A 95 3.51 7.51 -21.88
C ALA A 95 4.12 7.35 -23.28
N PHE A 96 5.32 7.88 -23.50
CA PHE A 96 6.04 7.84 -24.78
C PHE A 96 7.35 7.05 -24.71
N SER A 97 7.57 6.29 -23.63
CA SER A 97 8.79 5.50 -23.44
C SER A 97 8.51 4.02 -23.74
N ASP A 98 9.19 3.47 -24.74
CA ASP A 98 9.10 2.06 -25.10
C ASP A 98 10.30 1.24 -24.56
N GLN A 99 11.34 1.92 -24.06
CA GLN A 99 12.53 1.26 -23.52
C GLN A 99 12.36 0.91 -22.05
N TYR A 100 12.58 -0.35 -21.70
CA TYR A 100 12.44 -0.88 -20.35
C TYR A 100 13.23 -0.09 -19.29
N VAL A 101 14.52 0.19 -19.55
CA VAL A 101 15.39 0.89 -18.58
C VAL A 101 14.93 2.34 -18.36
N THR A 102 14.56 3.02 -19.44
CA THR A 102 14.02 4.38 -19.39
C THR A 102 12.69 4.40 -18.62
N LEU A 103 11.81 3.45 -18.92
CA LEU A 103 10.53 3.32 -18.21
C LEU A 103 10.76 3.08 -16.71
N MET A 104 11.68 2.18 -16.35
CA MET A 104 12.02 1.91 -14.95
C MET A 104 12.53 3.15 -14.22
N ALA A 105 13.42 3.92 -14.85
CA ALA A 105 13.92 5.19 -14.29
C ALA A 105 12.81 6.23 -14.11
N LEU A 106 11.92 6.36 -15.10
CA LEU A 106 10.77 7.26 -15.03
C LEU A 106 9.75 6.84 -13.95
N ARG A 107 9.54 5.53 -13.78
CA ARG A 107 8.69 5.00 -12.68
C ARG A 107 9.29 5.29 -11.32
N ALA A 108 10.61 5.08 -11.15
CA ALA A 108 11.32 5.45 -9.93
C ALA A 108 11.20 6.96 -9.63
N LEU A 109 11.37 7.80 -10.65
CA LEU A 109 11.27 9.26 -10.50
C LEU A 109 9.84 9.69 -10.12
N SER A 110 8.83 9.14 -10.81
CA SER A 110 7.42 9.37 -10.49
C SER A 110 7.11 8.95 -9.05
N ALA A 111 7.61 7.79 -8.63
CA ALA A 111 7.37 7.25 -7.30
C ALA A 111 8.08 8.04 -6.19
N LEU A 112 9.30 8.52 -6.42
CA LEU A 112 10.00 9.44 -5.49
C LEU A 112 9.21 10.75 -5.32
N ALA A 113 8.71 11.31 -6.42
CA ALA A 113 7.86 12.50 -6.37
C ALA A 113 6.56 12.22 -5.61
N GLY A 114 5.88 11.11 -5.92
CA GLY A 114 4.68 10.65 -5.23
C GLY A 114 4.92 10.42 -3.74
N GLY A 115 6.00 9.75 -3.37
CA GLY A 115 6.38 9.52 -1.97
C GLY A 115 6.60 10.82 -1.21
N SER A 116 7.20 11.84 -1.84
CA SER A 116 7.34 13.17 -1.24
C SER A 116 5.98 13.84 -0.99
N LEU A 117 5.02 13.70 -1.94
CA LEU A 117 3.64 14.14 -1.75
C LEU A 117 2.96 13.40 -0.58
N MET A 118 3.17 12.09 -0.46
CA MET A 118 2.62 11.29 0.64
C MET A 118 3.13 11.78 1.99
N VAL A 119 4.43 12.12 2.10
CA VAL A 119 4.99 12.69 3.34
C VAL A 119 4.31 14.01 3.70
N VAL A 120 4.08 14.91 2.72
CA VAL A 120 3.34 16.16 2.96
C VAL A 120 1.91 15.87 3.42
N CYS A 121 1.23 14.89 2.82
CA CYS A 121 -0.13 14.49 3.20
C CYS A 121 -0.17 13.93 4.63
N ILE A 122 0.76 13.01 4.99
CA ILE A 122 0.87 12.43 6.34
C ILE A 122 1.10 13.52 7.39
N ALA A 123 2.09 14.38 7.14
CA ALA A 123 2.41 15.47 8.06
C ALA A 123 1.27 16.48 8.21
N SER A 124 0.53 16.72 7.12
CA SER A 124 -0.64 17.61 7.13
C SER A 124 -1.85 16.99 7.85
N ALA A 125 -2.08 15.69 7.68
CA ALA A 125 -3.14 14.95 8.38
C ALA A 125 -2.88 14.89 9.88
N ALA A 126 -1.63 14.68 10.30
CA ALA A 126 -1.22 14.66 11.70
C ALA A 126 -1.46 15.99 12.45
N GLN A 127 -1.62 17.12 11.75
CA GLN A 127 -1.98 18.40 12.35
C GLN A 127 -3.47 18.54 12.64
N SER A 128 -4.30 17.58 12.22
CA SER A 128 -5.73 17.57 12.53
C SER A 128 -6.00 17.08 13.96
N PRO A 129 -6.90 17.73 14.72
CA PRO A 129 -7.39 17.20 15.99
C PRO A 129 -8.06 15.83 15.85
N GLN A 130 -8.55 15.49 14.65
CA GLN A 130 -9.20 14.23 14.30
C GLN A 130 -8.45 13.52 13.16
N ALA A 131 -7.14 13.31 13.36
CA ALA A 131 -6.26 12.67 12.37
C ALA A 131 -6.81 11.31 11.90
N ASP A 132 -7.42 10.53 12.80
CA ASP A 132 -8.00 9.23 12.46
C ASP A 132 -9.08 9.32 11.38
N ARG A 133 -9.91 10.36 11.42
CA ARG A 133 -10.94 10.60 10.39
C ARG A 133 -10.33 11.03 9.07
N VAL A 134 -9.28 11.85 9.11
CA VAL A 134 -8.54 12.25 7.89
C VAL A 134 -7.91 11.03 7.23
N TYR A 135 -7.26 10.15 8.01
CA TYR A 135 -6.72 8.90 7.49
C TYR A 135 -7.80 7.96 6.94
N GLY A 136 -8.96 7.87 7.61
CA GLY A 136 -10.10 7.09 7.12
C GLY A 136 -10.61 7.58 5.75
N LEU A 137 -10.78 8.89 5.58
CA LEU A 137 -11.16 9.50 4.30
C LEU A 137 -10.10 9.31 3.22
N TRP A 138 -8.82 9.45 3.57
CA TRP A 138 -7.70 9.16 2.70
C TRP A 138 -7.74 7.72 2.17
N VAL A 139 -7.80 6.73 3.06
CA VAL A 139 -7.85 5.30 2.67
C VAL A 139 -9.07 5.02 1.80
N SER A 140 -10.23 5.60 2.14
CA SER A 140 -11.44 5.48 1.32
C SER A 140 -11.23 6.07 -0.07
N GLY A 141 -10.60 7.24 -0.19
CA GLY A 141 -10.25 7.85 -1.47
C GLY A 141 -9.33 6.97 -2.32
N GLN A 142 -8.32 6.36 -1.72
CA GLN A 142 -7.42 5.40 -2.40
C GLN A 142 -8.18 4.18 -2.93
N LEU A 143 -9.05 3.60 -2.12
CA LEU A 143 -9.80 2.40 -2.50
C LEU A 143 -10.83 2.72 -3.60
N ILE A 144 -11.50 3.87 -3.52
CA ILE A 144 -12.44 4.32 -4.55
C ILE A 144 -11.71 4.56 -5.88
N LEU A 145 -10.60 5.32 -5.86
CA LEU A 145 -9.85 5.58 -7.09
C LEU A 145 -9.23 4.32 -7.66
N GLY A 146 -8.72 3.42 -6.81
CA GLY A 146 -8.22 2.11 -7.21
C GLY A 146 -9.31 1.24 -7.85
N ALA A 147 -10.51 1.22 -7.28
CA ALA A 147 -11.64 0.48 -7.82
C ALA A 147 -12.07 1.04 -9.19
N VAL A 148 -12.19 2.37 -9.31
CA VAL A 148 -12.47 3.04 -10.59
C VAL A 148 -11.39 2.69 -11.62
N GLY A 149 -10.11 2.74 -11.21
CA GLY A 149 -9.00 2.38 -12.09
C GLY A 149 -9.07 0.92 -12.57
N LEU A 150 -9.33 -0.04 -11.68
CA LEU A 150 -9.48 -1.45 -12.06
C LEU A 150 -10.66 -1.72 -12.99
N TRP A 151 -11.73 -0.92 -12.87
CA TRP A 151 -12.89 -1.02 -13.76
C TRP A 151 -12.62 -0.40 -15.14
N VAL A 152 -11.99 0.77 -15.17
CA VAL A 152 -11.87 1.60 -16.36
C VAL A 152 -10.62 1.28 -17.18
N LEU A 153 -9.50 0.90 -16.53
CA LEU A 153 -8.23 0.68 -17.24
C LEU A 153 -8.26 -0.49 -18.24
N PRO A 154 -8.83 -1.69 -17.95
CA PRO A 154 -8.80 -2.78 -18.92
C PRO A 154 -9.41 -2.42 -20.28
N PRO A 155 -10.62 -1.83 -20.38
CA PRO A 155 -11.14 -1.38 -21.67
C PRO A 155 -10.36 -0.23 -22.30
N LEU A 156 -9.77 0.67 -21.50
CA LEU A 156 -8.91 1.73 -22.02
C LEU A 156 -7.59 1.18 -22.54
N PHE A 157 -7.03 0.15 -21.92
CA PHE A 157 -5.84 -0.51 -22.38
C PHE A 157 -6.00 -1.16 -23.76
N ALA A 158 -7.17 -1.70 -24.05
CA ALA A 158 -7.48 -2.27 -25.34
C ALA A 158 -7.37 -1.25 -26.49
N ASN A 159 -7.72 0.04 -26.23
CA ASN A 159 -7.72 1.09 -27.25
C ASN A 159 -6.45 1.95 -27.23
N TYR A 160 -5.91 2.26 -26.06
CA TYR A 160 -4.86 3.25 -25.86
C TYR A 160 -3.57 2.67 -25.23
N GLY A 161 -3.59 1.39 -24.82
CA GLY A 161 -2.45 0.76 -24.17
C GLY A 161 -2.08 1.46 -22.84
N LEU A 162 -0.81 1.30 -22.46
CA LEU A 162 -0.24 1.90 -21.22
C LEU A 162 -0.29 3.43 -21.21
N LYS A 163 -0.44 4.09 -22.38
CA LYS A 163 -0.62 5.53 -22.46
C LYS A 163 -1.85 5.98 -21.65
N ALA A 164 -2.93 5.18 -21.64
CA ALA A 164 -4.14 5.48 -20.86
C ALA A 164 -3.83 5.65 -19.35
N LEU A 165 -2.98 4.77 -18.79
CA LEU A 165 -2.58 4.85 -17.38
C LEU A 165 -1.77 6.12 -17.12
N TYR A 166 -0.69 6.31 -17.88
CA TYR A 166 0.26 7.38 -17.58
C TYR A 166 -0.29 8.76 -17.84
N LEU A 167 -1.02 8.93 -18.96
CA LEU A 167 -1.73 10.20 -19.25
C LEU A 167 -2.85 10.45 -18.24
N GLY A 168 -3.56 9.39 -17.84
CA GLY A 168 -4.59 9.49 -16.79
C GLY A 168 -4.01 9.96 -15.45
N LEU A 169 -2.88 9.39 -15.02
CA LEU A 169 -2.20 9.80 -13.79
C LEU A 169 -1.68 11.23 -13.88
N ALA A 170 -1.11 11.62 -15.01
CA ALA A 170 -0.65 13.00 -15.24
C ALA A 170 -1.83 13.97 -15.19
N MET A 171 -2.95 13.67 -15.87
CA MET A 171 -4.16 14.48 -15.85
C MET A 171 -4.75 14.62 -14.46
N LEU A 172 -4.90 13.52 -13.72
CA LEU A 172 -5.39 13.56 -12.33
C LEU A 172 -4.50 14.42 -11.45
N MET A 173 -3.17 14.34 -11.62
CA MET A 173 -2.24 15.16 -10.86
C MET A 173 -2.30 16.64 -11.27
N VAL A 174 -2.52 16.95 -12.54
CA VAL A 174 -2.76 18.33 -13.01
C VAL A 174 -4.01 18.91 -12.33
N LEU A 175 -5.09 18.13 -12.22
CA LEU A 175 -6.30 18.55 -11.52
C LEU A 175 -6.07 18.77 -10.01
N CYS A 176 -5.16 18.02 -9.41
CA CYS A 176 -4.78 18.18 -8.00
C CYS A 176 -3.82 19.37 -7.77
N LEU A 177 -3.05 19.78 -8.78
CA LEU A 177 -1.97 20.78 -8.65
C LEU A 177 -2.39 22.10 -7.97
N PRO A 178 -3.56 22.70 -8.28
CA PRO A 178 -4.02 23.92 -7.61
C PRO A 178 -4.19 23.74 -6.11
N LEU A 179 -4.56 22.53 -5.66
CA LEU A 179 -4.76 22.21 -4.24
C LEU A 179 -3.44 22.15 -3.45
N ALA A 180 -2.28 22.07 -4.10
CA ALA A 180 -0.98 22.13 -3.43
C ALA A 180 -0.79 23.44 -2.63
N GLY A 181 -1.48 24.53 -3.01
CA GLY A 181 -1.54 25.77 -2.26
C GLY A 181 -2.30 25.70 -0.94
N ALA A 182 -3.12 24.68 -0.73
CA ALA A 182 -3.90 24.49 0.50
C ALA A 182 -3.09 23.89 1.66
N PHE A 183 -1.91 23.33 1.41
CA PHE A 183 -1.02 22.88 2.47
C PHE A 183 -0.50 24.06 3.28
N SER A 184 -0.06 23.81 4.53
CA SER A 184 0.46 24.89 5.36
C SER A 184 1.81 25.42 4.83
N ALA A 185 2.02 26.73 4.94
CA ALA A 185 3.31 27.37 4.70
C ALA A 185 4.34 27.03 5.79
N GLY A 186 3.93 26.28 6.81
CA GLY A 186 4.75 26.03 8.01
C GLY A 186 5.80 24.95 7.77
N LYS A 187 6.99 25.23 8.27
CA LYS A 187 8.00 24.22 8.61
C LYS A 187 7.41 23.36 9.74
N ALA A 188 7.66 22.05 9.74
CA ALA A 188 7.29 21.23 10.89
C ALA A 188 7.83 21.92 12.14
N SER A 189 6.95 22.28 13.07
CA SER A 189 7.38 22.69 14.41
C SER A 189 8.27 21.57 14.93
N ASN A 190 9.49 21.91 15.33
CA ASN A 190 10.42 21.00 15.96
C ASN A 190 9.82 20.51 17.29
N GLY A 191 8.81 19.66 17.23
CA GLY A 191 8.57 18.69 18.27
C GLY A 191 9.79 17.79 18.28
N ARG A 192 10.83 18.21 18.97
CA ARG A 192 11.93 17.36 19.36
C ARG A 192 11.30 16.18 20.10
N HIS A 193 11.03 15.11 19.37
CA HIS A 193 11.07 13.81 20.02
C HIS A 193 12.53 13.66 20.43
N ALA A 194 12.82 14.12 21.67
CA ALA A 194 14.10 13.93 22.30
C ALA A 194 14.41 12.44 22.20
N VAL A 195 15.49 12.14 21.50
CA VAL A 195 16.03 10.79 21.37
C VAL A 195 16.54 10.42 22.76
N SER A 196 15.66 9.90 23.61
CA SER A 196 16.07 9.29 24.86
C SER A 196 16.87 8.03 24.53
N PRO A 197 18.06 7.84 25.14
CA PRO A 197 18.86 6.64 24.91
C PRO A 197 18.06 5.38 25.31
N PRO A 198 18.34 4.23 24.71
CA PRO A 198 17.62 2.99 24.98
C PRO A 198 17.92 2.53 26.40
N THR A 199 16.98 2.71 27.32
CA THR A 199 17.03 2.07 28.63
C THR A 199 16.53 0.64 28.48
N GLY A 200 17.42 -0.30 28.51
CA GLY A 200 17.40 -1.67 29.04
C GLY A 200 16.23 -2.61 28.80
N GLN A 201 15.36 -2.46 27.80
CA GLN A 201 14.38 -3.50 27.46
C GLN A 201 14.57 -3.97 26.02
N GLY A 202 14.71 -5.28 25.85
CA GLY A 202 15.13 -5.95 24.64
C GLY A 202 14.48 -5.42 23.34
N TRP A 203 15.28 -5.02 22.41
CA TRP A 203 14.96 -4.62 21.04
C TRP A 203 14.30 -5.74 20.21
N LEU A 204 14.45 -6.98 20.67
CA LEU A 204 13.98 -8.19 19.97
C LEU A 204 12.47 -8.22 19.67
N PRO A 205 11.54 -7.90 20.60
CA PRO A 205 10.11 -7.88 20.30
C PRO A 205 9.74 -6.85 19.23
N GLY A 206 10.40 -5.69 19.23
CA GLY A 206 10.19 -4.66 18.21
C GLY A 206 10.62 -5.11 16.82
N LEU A 207 11.78 -5.77 16.71
CA LEU A 207 12.26 -6.34 15.45
C LEU A 207 11.36 -7.48 14.96
N CYS A 208 10.89 -8.36 15.83
CA CYS A 208 9.94 -9.41 15.46
C CYS A 208 8.63 -8.81 14.94
N GLY A 209 8.15 -7.71 15.54
CA GLY A 209 6.98 -6.99 15.06
C GLY A 209 7.18 -6.36 13.66
N LEU A 210 8.32 -5.69 13.44
CA LEU A 210 8.69 -5.14 12.12
C LEU A 210 8.88 -6.23 11.08
N PHE A 211 9.50 -7.34 11.44
CA PHE A 211 9.65 -8.51 10.56
C PHE A 211 8.29 -9.08 10.17
N ALA A 212 7.35 -9.21 11.11
CA ALA A 212 5.99 -9.65 10.81
C ALA A 212 5.30 -8.75 9.80
N VAL A 213 5.44 -7.41 9.94
CA VAL A 213 4.91 -6.43 8.98
C VAL A 213 5.56 -6.59 7.62
N LEU A 214 6.89 -6.72 7.56
CA LEU A 214 7.63 -6.91 6.31
C LEU A 214 7.12 -8.13 5.53
N VAL A 215 7.05 -9.27 6.20
CA VAL A 215 6.66 -10.54 5.58
C VAL A 215 5.19 -10.53 5.18
N PHE A 216 4.31 -9.93 6.00
CA PHE A 216 2.91 -9.74 5.67
C PHE A 216 2.75 -8.96 4.35
N TYR A 217 3.41 -7.81 4.24
CA TYR A 217 3.30 -6.98 3.04
C TYR A 217 4.00 -7.59 1.82
N ALA A 218 5.08 -8.35 2.01
CA ALA A 218 5.73 -9.06 0.91
C ALA A 218 4.80 -10.15 0.33
N GLY A 219 4.22 -11.00 1.16
CA GLY A 219 3.27 -12.02 0.70
C GLY A 219 2.02 -11.42 0.04
N LEU A 220 1.47 -10.37 0.65
CA LEU A 220 0.30 -9.67 0.15
C LEU A 220 0.54 -9.01 -1.22
N SER A 221 1.66 -8.29 -1.38
CA SER A 221 1.94 -7.57 -2.63
C SER A 221 2.34 -8.51 -3.77
N ALA A 222 2.96 -9.66 -3.46
CA ALA A 222 3.23 -10.70 -4.44
C ALA A 222 1.92 -11.21 -5.08
N VAL A 223 0.93 -11.56 -4.25
CA VAL A 223 -0.38 -11.99 -4.74
C VAL A 223 -1.08 -10.87 -5.48
N TRP A 224 -1.15 -9.66 -4.91
CA TRP A 224 -1.88 -8.55 -5.51
C TRP A 224 -1.34 -8.15 -6.88
N THR A 225 -0.01 -8.09 -7.03
CA THR A 225 0.61 -7.71 -8.30
C THR A 225 0.30 -8.72 -9.42
N PHE A 226 0.32 -10.01 -9.11
CA PHE A 226 0.19 -11.07 -10.12
C PHE A 226 -1.17 -11.79 -10.13
N ILE A 227 -2.17 -11.33 -9.36
CA ILE A 227 -3.51 -11.93 -9.37
C ILE A 227 -4.19 -11.82 -10.75
N GLY A 228 -3.83 -10.82 -11.55
CA GLY A 228 -4.26 -10.70 -12.94
C GLY A 228 -3.72 -11.83 -13.83
N SER A 229 -2.51 -12.31 -13.57
CA SER A 229 -1.95 -13.47 -14.27
C SER A 229 -2.70 -14.75 -13.91
N VAL A 230 -3.13 -14.92 -12.62
CA VAL A 230 -4.01 -16.04 -12.24
C VAL A 230 -5.30 -16.03 -13.04
N ALA A 231 -5.90 -14.85 -13.25
CA ALA A 231 -7.10 -14.71 -14.07
C ALA A 231 -6.84 -15.10 -15.54
N ALA A 232 -5.72 -14.63 -16.11
CA ALA A 232 -5.32 -14.94 -17.48
C ALA A 232 -5.07 -16.45 -17.68
N ASP A 233 -4.35 -17.09 -16.76
CA ASP A 233 -4.10 -18.54 -16.76
C ASP A 233 -5.40 -19.37 -16.66
N SER A 234 -6.45 -18.75 -16.11
CA SER A 234 -7.80 -19.34 -15.97
C SER A 234 -8.75 -18.97 -17.11
N ALA A 235 -8.23 -18.39 -18.20
CA ALA A 235 -9.00 -17.90 -19.34
C ALA A 235 -10.12 -16.89 -18.97
N ILE A 236 -9.93 -16.12 -17.89
CA ILE A 236 -10.82 -15.02 -17.48
C ILE A 236 -10.40 -13.75 -18.24
N GLU A 237 -11.35 -13.13 -18.92
CA GLU A 237 -11.07 -11.92 -19.67
C GLU A 237 -10.58 -10.76 -18.78
N PRO A 238 -9.63 -9.92 -19.27
CA PRO A 238 -9.10 -8.78 -18.50
C PRO A 238 -10.19 -7.83 -17.99
N ALA A 239 -11.27 -7.62 -18.78
CA ALA A 239 -12.40 -6.78 -18.38
C ALA A 239 -13.16 -7.36 -17.19
N ASP A 240 -13.42 -8.66 -17.17
CA ASP A 240 -14.13 -9.33 -16.08
C ASP A 240 -13.26 -9.43 -14.82
N SER A 241 -11.99 -9.77 -14.99
CA SER A 241 -11.00 -9.70 -13.90
C SER A 241 -10.96 -8.29 -13.29
N GLY A 242 -10.89 -7.25 -14.10
CA GLY A 242 -10.90 -5.86 -13.66
C GLY A 242 -12.16 -5.48 -12.88
N ARG A 243 -13.34 -5.91 -13.35
CA ARG A 243 -14.63 -5.71 -12.64
C ARG A 243 -14.65 -6.39 -11.29
N ILE A 244 -14.24 -7.66 -11.22
CA ILE A 244 -14.17 -8.42 -9.97
C ILE A 244 -13.23 -7.76 -8.97
N LEU A 245 -12.01 -7.38 -9.40
CA LEU A 245 -11.02 -6.75 -8.56
C LEU A 245 -11.44 -5.33 -8.12
N SER A 246 -12.20 -4.62 -8.96
CA SER A 246 -12.83 -3.34 -8.59
C SER A 246 -13.81 -3.51 -7.44
N ILE A 247 -14.74 -4.45 -7.56
CA ILE A 247 -15.72 -4.75 -6.50
C ILE A 247 -15.01 -5.23 -5.22
N ALA A 248 -13.99 -6.09 -5.37
CA ALA A 248 -13.16 -6.52 -4.24
C ALA A 248 -12.51 -5.34 -3.53
N THR A 249 -12.00 -4.35 -4.28
CA THR A 249 -11.37 -3.16 -3.72
C THR A 249 -12.36 -2.29 -2.96
N LEU A 250 -13.59 -2.12 -3.45
CA LEU A 250 -14.66 -1.44 -2.71
C LEU A 250 -15.06 -2.21 -1.44
N LEU A 251 -15.10 -3.54 -1.50
CA LEU A 251 -15.36 -4.38 -0.33
C LEU A 251 -14.27 -4.22 0.76
N GLY A 252 -13.07 -3.80 0.39
CA GLY A 252 -12.04 -3.43 1.34
C GLY A 252 -12.46 -2.29 2.29
N ILE A 253 -13.34 -1.37 1.85
CA ILE A 253 -13.90 -0.34 2.74
C ILE A 253 -14.75 -1.01 3.83
N ALA A 254 -15.57 -2.00 3.47
CA ALA A 254 -16.34 -2.77 4.44
C ALA A 254 -15.44 -3.54 5.42
N GLY A 255 -14.31 -4.08 4.95
CA GLY A 255 -13.32 -4.74 5.81
C GLY A 255 -12.77 -3.82 6.91
N SER A 256 -12.37 -2.61 6.55
CA SER A 256 -11.87 -1.62 7.52
C SER A 256 -12.97 -1.12 8.49
N LEU A 257 -14.20 -0.95 8.01
CA LEU A 257 -15.34 -0.61 8.86
C LEU A 257 -15.67 -1.74 9.84
N CYS A 258 -15.68 -2.99 9.39
CA CYS A 258 -15.86 -4.17 10.26
C CYS A 258 -14.77 -4.24 11.34
N ALA A 259 -13.51 -3.96 10.98
CA ALA A 259 -12.42 -3.93 11.95
C ALA A 259 -12.67 -2.89 13.05
N THR A 260 -13.14 -1.70 12.69
CA THR A 260 -13.47 -0.61 13.63
C THR A 260 -14.63 -0.97 14.54
N LEU A 261 -15.68 -1.62 14.02
CA LEU A 261 -16.88 -1.97 14.79
C LEU A 261 -16.68 -3.17 15.73
N ILE A 262 -15.90 -4.16 15.28
CA ILE A 262 -15.71 -5.43 15.99
C ILE A 262 -14.49 -5.36 16.91
N GLY A 263 -13.48 -4.57 16.57
CA GLY A 263 -12.21 -4.48 17.29
C GLY A 263 -12.34 -4.28 18.80
N PRO A 264 -13.21 -3.38 19.30
CA PRO A 264 -13.38 -3.17 20.74
C PRO A 264 -14.05 -4.33 21.49
N ARG A 265 -14.75 -5.23 20.75
CA ARG A 265 -15.59 -6.28 21.35
C ARG A 265 -14.90 -7.63 21.46
N TRP A 266 -13.89 -7.89 20.63
CA TRP A 266 -13.26 -9.20 20.53
C TRP A 266 -11.76 -9.15 20.80
N PRO A 267 -11.16 -10.22 21.37
CA PRO A 267 -9.71 -10.30 21.59
C PRO A 267 -8.95 -10.17 20.27
N ARG A 268 -8.01 -9.23 20.21
CA ARG A 268 -7.21 -8.92 19.03
C ARG A 268 -6.53 -10.15 18.40
N ASN A 269 -6.10 -11.13 19.23
CA ASN A 269 -5.49 -12.36 18.73
C ASN A 269 -6.45 -13.20 17.89
N ARG A 270 -7.73 -13.27 18.30
CA ARG A 270 -8.75 -14.01 17.55
C ARG A 270 -9.06 -13.31 16.22
N LEU A 271 -9.12 -11.98 16.23
CA LEU A 271 -9.36 -11.19 15.01
C LEU A 271 -8.20 -11.31 14.03
N LEU A 272 -6.96 -11.26 14.51
CA LEU A 272 -5.77 -11.51 13.69
C LEU A 272 -5.75 -12.93 13.12
N GLY A 273 -6.00 -13.94 13.96
CA GLY A 273 -6.04 -15.34 13.52
C GLY A 273 -7.13 -15.60 12.49
N LEU A 274 -8.35 -15.07 12.74
CA LEU A 274 -9.47 -15.19 11.80
C LEU A 274 -9.14 -14.50 10.48
N GLY A 275 -8.70 -13.24 10.52
CA GLY A 275 -8.45 -12.45 9.32
C GLY A 275 -7.30 -13.00 8.49
N LEU A 276 -6.16 -13.36 9.09
CA LEU A 276 -5.03 -13.97 8.38
C LEU A 276 -5.35 -15.38 7.90
N GLY A 277 -6.11 -16.17 8.67
CA GLY A 277 -6.59 -17.49 8.27
C GLY A 277 -7.52 -17.43 7.05
N LEU A 278 -8.50 -16.53 7.07
CA LEU A 278 -9.38 -16.29 5.92
C LEU A 278 -8.62 -15.75 4.70
N MET A 279 -7.63 -14.89 4.91
CA MET A 279 -6.78 -14.40 3.83
C MET A 279 -5.93 -15.51 3.21
N THR A 280 -5.40 -16.43 4.04
CA THR A 280 -4.70 -17.64 3.57
C THR A 280 -5.64 -18.54 2.79
N ALA A 281 -6.86 -18.76 3.27
CA ALA A 281 -7.89 -19.52 2.54
C ALA A 281 -8.23 -18.88 1.20
N ALA A 282 -8.31 -17.54 1.15
CA ALA A 282 -8.51 -16.81 -0.11
C ALA A 282 -7.38 -17.07 -1.12
N ILE A 283 -6.11 -17.11 -0.66
CA ILE A 283 -4.98 -17.46 -1.52
C ILE A 283 -5.08 -18.91 -1.99
N CYS A 284 -5.47 -19.85 -1.12
CA CYS A 284 -5.67 -21.24 -1.52
C CYS A 284 -6.78 -21.41 -2.58
N LEU A 285 -7.82 -20.57 -2.55
CA LEU A 285 -8.85 -20.57 -3.59
C LEU A 285 -8.35 -20.10 -4.97
N LEU A 286 -7.20 -19.42 -5.04
CA LEU A 286 -6.56 -19.01 -6.30
C LEU A 286 -5.71 -20.12 -6.94
N LEU A 287 -5.47 -21.23 -6.24
CA LEU A 287 -4.68 -22.36 -6.77
C LEU A 287 -5.40 -23.08 -7.91
N ASP A 288 -4.61 -23.69 -8.80
CA ASP A 288 -5.07 -24.65 -9.81
C ASP A 288 -6.17 -24.10 -10.74
N ALA A 289 -5.87 -23.01 -11.45
CA ALA A 289 -6.75 -22.38 -12.45
C ALA A 289 -8.21 -22.23 -11.98
N PRO A 290 -8.50 -21.26 -11.10
CA PRO A 290 -9.83 -21.11 -10.51
C PRO A 290 -10.92 -20.79 -11.55
N SER A 291 -12.12 -21.35 -11.38
CA SER A 291 -13.29 -20.88 -12.11
C SER A 291 -13.57 -19.40 -11.80
N LEU A 292 -14.34 -18.72 -12.66
CA LEU A 292 -14.70 -17.30 -12.49
C LEU A 292 -15.28 -17.03 -11.08
N LEU A 293 -16.18 -17.90 -10.60
CA LEU A 293 -16.80 -17.73 -9.27
C LEU A 293 -15.79 -17.94 -8.14
N ARG A 294 -14.88 -18.92 -8.29
CA ARG A 294 -13.82 -19.19 -7.30
C ARG A 294 -12.82 -18.05 -7.25
N PHE A 295 -12.43 -17.50 -8.41
CA PHE A 295 -11.58 -16.31 -8.52
C PHE A 295 -12.24 -15.10 -7.87
N ALA A 296 -13.52 -14.85 -8.16
CA ALA A 296 -14.27 -13.74 -7.58
C ALA A 296 -14.34 -13.85 -6.04
N GLY A 297 -14.73 -15.02 -5.52
CA GLY A 297 -14.77 -15.27 -4.08
C GLY A 297 -13.42 -15.08 -3.41
N ALA A 298 -12.36 -15.59 -4.04
CA ALA A 298 -10.98 -15.41 -3.56
C ALA A 298 -10.57 -13.93 -3.51
N ALA A 299 -10.77 -13.17 -4.58
CA ALA A 299 -10.40 -11.76 -4.68
C ALA A 299 -11.19 -10.91 -3.67
N LEU A 300 -12.49 -11.12 -3.54
CA LEU A 300 -13.37 -10.44 -2.58
C LEU A 300 -12.88 -10.69 -1.14
N LEU A 301 -12.66 -11.95 -0.79
CA LEU A 301 -12.23 -12.34 0.55
C LEU A 301 -10.81 -11.82 0.86
N PHE A 302 -9.89 -11.93 -0.09
CA PHE A 302 -8.52 -11.44 0.04
C PHE A 302 -8.49 -9.94 0.36
N LYS A 303 -9.21 -9.14 -0.42
CA LYS A 303 -9.19 -7.68 -0.26
C LYS A 303 -9.91 -7.22 1.00
N PHE A 304 -11.02 -7.87 1.36
CA PHE A 304 -11.72 -7.65 2.63
C PHE A 304 -10.79 -7.93 3.82
N CYS A 305 -10.16 -9.11 3.84
CA CYS A 305 -9.26 -9.51 4.92
C CYS A 305 -8.03 -8.61 5.01
N TRP A 306 -7.46 -8.19 3.88
CA TRP A 306 -6.34 -7.25 3.86
C TRP A 306 -6.63 -5.99 4.70
N THR A 307 -7.73 -5.31 4.40
CA THR A 307 -8.08 -4.06 5.08
C THR A 307 -8.61 -4.29 6.50
N PHE A 308 -9.22 -5.46 6.76
CA PHE A 308 -9.67 -5.88 8.07
C PHE A 308 -8.51 -6.13 9.05
N VAL A 309 -7.44 -6.80 8.60
CA VAL A 309 -6.32 -7.19 9.50
C VAL A 309 -5.40 -6.03 9.81
N LEU A 310 -5.26 -5.08 8.87
CA LEU A 310 -4.27 -4.01 8.93
C LEU A 310 -4.31 -3.18 10.23
N PRO A 311 -5.46 -2.70 10.71
CA PRO A 311 -5.52 -1.95 11.97
C PRO A 311 -5.02 -2.75 13.16
N PHE A 312 -5.27 -4.06 13.19
CA PHE A 312 -4.84 -4.92 14.30
C PHE A 312 -3.34 -5.19 14.27
N ILE A 313 -2.74 -5.35 13.09
CA ILE A 313 -1.28 -5.47 12.93
C ILE A 313 -0.59 -4.20 13.43
N LEU A 314 -1.04 -3.02 12.95
CA LEU A 314 -0.47 -1.74 13.35
C LEU A 314 -0.66 -1.46 14.84
N ALA A 315 -1.81 -1.82 15.40
CA ALA A 315 -2.06 -1.70 16.82
C ALA A 315 -1.15 -2.63 17.67
N CYS A 316 -0.81 -3.83 17.18
CA CYS A 316 0.18 -4.67 17.84
C CYS A 316 1.57 -4.02 17.86
N LEU A 317 1.95 -3.35 16.76
CA LEU A 317 3.23 -2.66 16.67
C LEU A 317 3.24 -1.40 17.56
N ALA A 318 2.15 -0.63 17.57
CA ALA A 318 1.99 0.55 18.43
C ALA A 318 2.06 0.20 19.92
N ASP A 319 1.51 -0.95 20.32
CA ASP A 319 1.62 -1.44 21.70
C ASP A 319 3.07 -1.72 22.14
N LEU A 320 3.99 -1.96 21.21
CA LEU A 320 5.42 -2.19 21.48
C LEU A 320 6.23 -0.88 21.43
N ASP A 321 5.65 0.15 20.83
CA ASP A 321 6.33 1.42 20.57
C ASP A 321 6.22 2.38 21.75
N ARG A 322 7.18 2.32 22.67
CA ARG A 322 7.27 3.24 23.82
C ARG A 322 7.83 4.63 23.46
N HIS A 323 8.49 4.76 22.30
CA HIS A 323 9.27 5.95 21.95
C HIS A 323 8.93 6.53 20.56
N GLY A 324 7.90 6.05 19.88
CA GLY A 324 7.53 6.48 18.53
C GLY A 324 8.47 5.99 17.41
N ARG A 325 9.51 5.20 17.73
CA ARG A 325 10.53 4.75 16.77
C ARG A 325 10.06 3.60 15.90
N LEU A 326 9.31 2.66 16.47
CA LEU A 326 8.79 1.50 15.75
C LEU A 326 7.78 1.91 14.71
N MET A 327 6.88 2.84 15.04
CA MET A 327 5.88 3.35 14.09
C MET A 327 6.52 4.15 12.94
N ASN A 328 7.58 4.91 13.21
CA ASN A 328 8.34 5.59 12.15
C ASN A 328 9.03 4.59 11.21
N SER A 329 9.60 3.50 11.77
CA SER A 329 10.20 2.42 10.98
C SER A 329 9.17 1.59 10.24
N ALA A 330 7.94 1.50 10.75
CA ALA A 330 6.86 0.71 10.14
C ALA A 330 6.56 1.15 8.70
N ASN A 331 6.52 2.46 8.42
CA ASN A 331 6.27 2.95 7.06
C ASN A 331 7.34 2.50 6.07
N LEU A 332 8.61 2.54 6.47
CA LEU A 332 9.72 2.06 5.62
C LEU A 332 9.63 0.54 5.42
N VAL A 333 9.28 -0.19 6.46
CA VAL A 333 9.12 -1.65 6.43
C VAL A 333 7.92 -2.07 5.60
N ILE A 334 6.79 -1.35 5.68
CA ILE A 334 5.61 -1.54 4.81
C ILE A 334 6.01 -1.37 3.34
N GLY A 335 6.67 -0.26 3.01
CA GLY A 335 7.13 -0.02 1.64
C GLY A 335 8.16 -1.03 1.17
N GLY A 336 9.08 -1.45 2.04
CA GLY A 336 10.04 -2.51 1.77
C GLY A 336 9.36 -3.85 1.49
N GLY A 337 8.38 -4.23 2.29
CA GLY A 337 7.57 -5.44 2.07
C GLY A 337 6.81 -5.39 0.76
N LEU A 338 6.14 -4.27 0.48
CA LEU A 338 5.44 -4.06 -0.79
C LEU A 338 6.37 -4.18 -2.01
N ALA A 339 7.61 -3.69 -1.89
CA ALA A 339 8.61 -3.79 -2.96
C ALA A 339 9.17 -5.21 -3.10
N LEU A 340 9.43 -5.91 -1.98
CA LEU A 340 10.01 -7.25 -1.98
C LEU A 340 9.07 -8.31 -2.58
N GLY A 341 7.76 -8.17 -2.39
CA GLY A 341 6.79 -9.13 -2.93
C GLY A 341 6.93 -9.35 -4.42
N PRO A 342 6.75 -8.33 -5.27
CA PRO A 342 6.92 -8.45 -6.71
C PRO A 342 8.36 -8.79 -7.13
N ALA A 343 9.38 -8.29 -6.40
CA ALA A 343 10.79 -8.60 -6.65
C ALA A 343 11.10 -10.08 -6.56
N ILE A 344 10.47 -10.77 -5.62
CA ILE A 344 10.65 -12.22 -5.39
C ILE A 344 9.71 -13.02 -6.30
N ALA A 345 8.43 -12.62 -6.36
CA ALA A 345 7.42 -13.35 -7.12
C ALA A 345 7.73 -13.39 -8.62
N GLY A 346 8.18 -12.27 -9.20
CA GLY A 346 8.48 -12.19 -10.64
C GLY A 346 9.49 -13.24 -11.11
N PRO A 347 10.71 -13.29 -10.55
CA PRO A 347 11.68 -14.33 -10.90
C PRO A 347 11.19 -15.75 -10.63
N VAL A 348 10.45 -15.99 -9.50
CA VAL A 348 9.89 -17.31 -9.19
C VAL A 348 8.92 -17.78 -10.29
N LEU A 349 8.13 -16.88 -10.86
CA LEU A 349 7.23 -17.20 -11.97
C LEU A 349 7.96 -17.61 -13.25
N GLU A 350 9.19 -17.15 -13.47
CA GLU A 350 10.01 -17.54 -14.63
C GLU A 350 10.75 -18.88 -14.42
N THR A 351 10.92 -19.31 -13.18
CA THR A 351 11.39 -20.68 -12.91
C THR A 351 10.24 -21.66 -13.11
N GLY A 352 10.48 -22.89 -13.46
CA GLY A 352 9.44 -23.91 -13.65
C GLY A 352 8.50 -24.17 -12.44
N LEU A 353 8.66 -23.40 -11.36
CA LEU A 353 7.83 -23.47 -10.15
C LEU A 353 6.44 -22.80 -10.32
N GLY A 354 6.31 -21.83 -11.23
CA GLY A 354 5.06 -21.20 -11.63
C GLY A 354 4.26 -20.47 -10.53
N MET A 355 3.03 -20.08 -10.88
CA MET A 355 2.12 -19.32 -10.00
C MET A 355 1.79 -20.04 -8.70
N ARG A 356 1.70 -21.38 -8.72
CA ARG A 356 1.42 -22.18 -7.52
C ARG A 356 2.42 -21.92 -6.40
N SER A 357 3.71 -21.83 -6.72
CA SER A 357 4.77 -21.57 -5.73
C SER A 357 4.70 -20.16 -5.16
N VAL A 358 4.34 -19.16 -5.97
CA VAL A 358 4.14 -17.79 -5.48
C VAL A 358 2.96 -17.73 -4.50
N LEU A 359 1.84 -18.39 -4.81
CA LEU A 359 0.67 -18.43 -3.94
C LEU A 359 0.97 -19.19 -2.62
N ILE A 360 1.61 -20.34 -2.69
CA ILE A 360 2.02 -21.10 -1.48
C ILE A 360 3.01 -20.29 -0.64
N GLY A 361 4.04 -19.72 -1.26
CA GLY A 361 5.02 -18.86 -0.58
C GLY A 361 4.35 -17.67 0.11
N SER A 362 3.37 -17.03 -0.55
CA SER A 362 2.60 -15.94 0.04
C SER A 362 1.73 -16.39 1.21
N ALA A 363 1.10 -17.56 1.13
CA ALA A 363 0.37 -18.16 2.24
C ALA A 363 1.30 -18.46 3.44
N CYS A 364 2.49 -19.00 3.19
CA CYS A 364 3.52 -19.20 4.22
C CYS A 364 3.95 -17.87 4.85
N CYS A 365 4.10 -16.80 4.06
CA CYS A 365 4.40 -15.46 4.58
C CYS A 365 3.32 -14.97 5.55
N LEU A 366 2.02 -15.16 5.23
CA LEU A 366 0.93 -14.78 6.13
C LEU A 366 0.96 -15.57 7.45
N LEU A 367 1.20 -16.87 7.38
CA LEU A 367 1.33 -17.73 8.57
C LEU A 367 2.55 -17.34 9.41
N LEU A 368 3.68 -17.05 8.76
CA LEU A 368 4.89 -16.59 9.43
C LEU A 368 4.68 -15.22 10.09
N ALA A 369 3.99 -14.30 9.43
CA ALA A 369 3.61 -13.02 10.01
C ALA A 369 2.73 -13.20 11.25
N PHE A 370 1.73 -14.10 11.19
CA PHE A 370 0.89 -14.42 12.34
C PHE A 370 1.68 -14.98 13.51
N THR A 371 2.53 -15.97 13.27
CA THR A 371 3.36 -16.60 14.34
C THR A 371 4.30 -15.59 14.97
N ALA A 372 4.97 -14.74 14.17
CA ALA A 372 5.83 -13.67 14.66
C ALA A 372 5.06 -12.66 15.54
N LEU A 373 3.85 -12.25 15.14
CA LEU A 373 2.99 -11.37 15.95
C LEU A 373 2.58 -12.03 17.27
N MET A 374 2.28 -13.34 17.27
CA MET A 374 1.92 -14.07 18.50
C MET A 374 3.10 -14.22 19.46
N ILE A 375 4.30 -14.52 18.94
CA ILE A 375 5.54 -14.56 19.73
C ILE A 375 5.81 -13.19 20.37
N THR A 376 5.75 -12.13 19.60
CA THR A 376 5.96 -10.76 20.07
C THR A 376 5.05 -10.41 21.25
N ARG A 377 3.78 -10.80 21.18
CA ARG A 377 2.81 -10.55 22.25
C ARG A 377 3.04 -11.42 23.48
N ARG A 378 3.44 -12.68 23.32
CA ARG A 378 3.81 -13.56 24.45
C ARG A 378 5.02 -13.03 25.20
N CYS A 379 6.07 -12.62 24.50
CA CYS A 379 7.26 -12.03 25.12
C CYS A 379 6.92 -10.79 25.95
N ARG A 380 6.00 -9.93 25.46
CA ARG A 380 5.54 -8.78 26.23
C ARG A 380 4.83 -9.18 27.52
N PHE A 381 3.93 -10.16 27.45
CA PHE A 381 3.18 -10.63 28.63
C PHE A 381 4.11 -11.14 29.73
N LEU A 382 5.13 -11.91 29.38
CA LEU A 382 6.14 -12.44 30.33
C LEU A 382 6.95 -11.31 31.01
N VAL A 383 7.33 -10.28 30.23
CA VAL A 383 8.07 -9.13 30.76
C VAL A 383 7.21 -8.27 31.69
N THR A 384 5.89 -8.14 31.44
CA THR A 384 4.99 -7.33 32.28
C THR A 384 4.53 -8.06 33.55
N THR A 385 4.50 -9.39 33.54
CA THR A 385 4.08 -10.19 34.70
C THR A 385 5.24 -10.62 35.61
N GLY A 386 6.50 -10.33 35.26
CA GLY A 386 7.69 -10.69 36.07
C GLY A 386 7.94 -12.19 36.20
N VAL A 387 7.23 -13.02 35.44
CA VAL A 387 7.44 -14.47 35.43
C VAL A 387 8.62 -14.75 34.51
N HIS A 388 9.82 -14.88 35.08
CA HIS A 388 10.97 -15.47 34.40
C HIS A 388 10.71 -16.96 34.17
N PRO A 389 11.08 -17.53 32.98
CA PRO A 389 10.95 -18.97 32.71
C PRO A 389 11.84 -19.80 33.58
#